data_fdb55eb803105e05413bd997f9adc81a
#
_entry.id   fdb55eb803105e05413bd997f9adc81a
#
_cell.length_a   1.000
_cell.length_b   1.000
_cell.length_c   1.000
_cell.angle_alpha   90.00
_cell.angle_beta   90.00
_cell.angle_gamma   90.00
#
_symmetry.space_group_name_H-M   'P 1'
#
loop_
_entity.id
_entity.type
_entity.pdbx_description
1 polymer ?
#
loop_
_entity_poly.entity_id
_entity_poly.type
_entity_poly.pdbx_seq_one_letter_code
_entity_poly.pdbx_strand_id
1 'polypeptide(L)'
;ERMPWNTLKKSVLKHGIRNSTLMALMPAETSAQISNSTNGIEPPRALVSFKQSKDGVMAQVVPGFYHLKNKYDLLWDQQNPTGYLKICAVLQKYIDQGISVNTSYNPEKFEEGKVPMSQMITDLVSFYKYGGKQLYYNNTFDGSGEHREEEAVPMAPIDDENCESCVI
;
A
#
# COMPACT_ATOMS: atom_id res chain seq x y z
N GLU A 1 8.48 -15.75 -24.42
CA GLU A 1 7.32 -16.04 -23.56
C GLU A 1 7.68 -17.14 -22.57
N ARG A 2 7.52 -16.87 -21.26
CA ARG A 2 7.82 -17.88 -20.21
C ARG A 2 6.70 -18.91 -20.04
N MET A 3 5.52 -18.64 -20.54
CA MET A 3 4.33 -19.48 -20.37
C MET A 3 3.64 -19.72 -21.71
N PRO A 4 3.08 -20.94 -21.96
CA PRO A 4 2.41 -21.27 -23.22
C PRO A 4 0.97 -20.72 -23.26
N TRP A 5 0.82 -19.41 -23.23
CA TRP A 5 -0.49 -18.72 -23.13
C TRP A 5 -1.48 -19.12 -24.22
N ASN A 6 -1.02 -19.32 -25.46
CA ASN A 6 -1.90 -19.73 -26.55
C ASN A 6 -2.46 -21.15 -26.36
N THR A 7 -1.68 -22.06 -25.83
CA THR A 7 -2.13 -23.42 -25.49
C THR A 7 -3.13 -23.39 -24.36
N LEU A 8 -2.83 -22.62 -23.30
CA LEU A 8 -3.73 -22.43 -22.18
C LEU A 8 -5.06 -21.82 -22.64
N LYS A 9 -5.04 -20.77 -23.45
CA LYS A 9 -6.23 -20.13 -23.99
C LYS A 9 -7.10 -21.12 -24.78
N LYS A 10 -6.52 -21.93 -25.65
CA LYS A 10 -7.25 -22.97 -26.40
C LYS A 10 -7.89 -23.99 -25.46
N SER A 11 -7.18 -24.42 -24.42
CA SER A 11 -7.68 -25.34 -23.43
C SER A 11 -8.86 -24.74 -22.65
N VAL A 12 -8.75 -23.49 -22.20
CA VAL A 12 -9.81 -22.78 -21.48
C VAL A 12 -11.06 -22.62 -22.36
N LEU A 13 -10.88 -22.24 -23.63
CA LEU A 13 -12.01 -22.12 -24.57
C LEU A 13 -12.71 -23.44 -24.83
N LYS A 14 -11.98 -24.56 -24.80
CA LYS A 14 -12.54 -25.90 -25.04
C LYS A 14 -13.21 -26.52 -23.81
N HIS A 15 -12.60 -26.35 -22.64
CA HIS A 15 -12.99 -27.07 -21.43
C HIS A 15 -13.59 -26.16 -20.34
N GLY A 16 -13.50 -24.84 -20.50
CA GLY A 16 -13.85 -23.87 -19.47
C GLY A 16 -12.81 -23.82 -18.35
N ILE A 17 -13.12 -23.09 -17.30
CA ILE A 17 -12.38 -23.05 -16.05
C ILE A 17 -13.34 -23.28 -14.88
N ARG A 18 -12.82 -23.93 -13.83
CA ARG A 18 -13.64 -24.24 -12.66
C ARG A 18 -13.96 -23.00 -11.83
N ASN A 19 -13.02 -22.07 -11.71
CA ASN A 19 -13.12 -20.91 -10.84
C ASN A 19 -13.73 -19.74 -11.60
N SER A 20 -14.69 -19.05 -10.99
CA SER A 20 -15.30 -17.83 -11.55
C SER A 20 -14.35 -16.63 -11.46
N THR A 21 -13.47 -16.62 -10.47
CA THR A 21 -12.47 -15.59 -10.23
C THR A 21 -11.14 -16.23 -9.89
N LEU A 22 -10.04 -15.60 -10.31
CA LEU A 22 -8.68 -16.13 -10.18
C LEU A 22 -7.80 -15.30 -9.27
N MET A 23 -8.03 -13.98 -9.22
CA MET A 23 -7.16 -13.04 -8.52
C MET A 23 -7.96 -12.03 -7.72
N ALA A 24 -7.45 -11.73 -6.53
CA ALA A 24 -7.92 -10.67 -5.66
C ALA A 24 -6.72 -9.93 -5.06
N LEU A 25 -6.88 -8.65 -4.74
CA LEU A 25 -5.92 -7.88 -3.95
C LEU A 25 -6.66 -7.32 -2.73
N MET A 26 -6.37 -7.93 -1.58
CA MET A 26 -6.91 -7.55 -0.29
C MET A 26 -5.83 -6.91 0.58
N PRO A 27 -6.20 -6.30 1.72
CA PRO A 27 -5.22 -5.92 2.74
C PRO A 27 -4.44 -7.15 3.21
N ALA A 28 -3.11 -7.04 3.26
CA ALA A 28 -2.23 -8.17 3.59
C ALA A 28 -2.03 -8.38 5.10
N GLU A 29 -2.41 -7.40 5.92
CA GLU A 29 -2.38 -7.42 7.39
C GLU A 29 -1.04 -7.95 7.96
N THR A 30 -1.08 -9.01 8.76
CA THR A 30 0.11 -9.60 9.39
C THR A 30 1.14 -10.10 8.38
N SER A 31 0.71 -10.60 7.21
CA SER A 31 1.63 -11.04 6.15
C SER A 31 2.48 -9.90 5.62
N ALA A 32 1.94 -8.68 5.56
CA ALA A 32 2.70 -7.50 5.15
C ALA A 32 3.82 -7.18 6.14
N GLN A 33 3.60 -7.40 7.41
CA GLN A 33 4.61 -7.16 8.45
C GLN A 33 5.79 -8.13 8.34
N ILE A 34 5.49 -9.42 8.14
CA ILE A 34 6.53 -10.44 7.98
C ILE A 34 7.41 -10.15 6.75
N SER A 35 6.80 -9.68 5.67
CA SER A 35 7.51 -9.34 4.43
C SER A 35 8.07 -7.91 4.42
N ASN A 36 7.93 -7.16 5.51
CA ASN A 36 8.35 -5.75 5.62
C ASN A 36 7.79 -4.88 4.48
N SER A 37 6.51 -5.03 4.19
CA SER A 37 5.80 -4.32 3.12
C SER A 37 4.57 -3.59 3.65
N THR A 38 3.98 -2.74 2.83
CA THR A 38 2.74 -2.04 3.16
C THR A 38 1.54 -2.99 3.16
N ASN A 39 0.46 -2.62 3.86
CA ASN A 39 -0.74 -3.45 4.00
C ASN A 39 -1.52 -3.68 2.70
N GLY A 40 -1.26 -2.90 1.68
CA GLY A 40 -1.90 -2.99 0.36
C GLY A 40 -1.04 -2.34 -0.70
N ILE A 41 -1.66 -1.88 -1.78
CA ILE A 41 -0.99 -1.08 -2.81
C ILE A 41 -0.90 0.36 -2.31
N GLU A 42 -0.29 0.59 -1.18
CA GLU A 42 -0.22 1.90 -0.57
C GLU A 42 1.24 2.34 -0.44
N PRO A 43 1.53 3.64 -0.58
CA PRO A 43 2.78 4.20 -0.10
C PRO A 43 2.90 3.96 1.41
N PRO A 44 4.12 3.84 1.96
CA PRO A 44 4.30 3.77 3.39
C PRO A 44 3.80 5.05 4.06
N ARG A 45 3.21 4.91 5.24
CA ARG A 45 2.69 6.06 6.00
C ARG A 45 3.82 6.87 6.62
N ALA A 46 4.83 6.18 7.13
CA ALA A 46 6.03 6.73 7.73
C ALA A 46 7.24 5.85 7.38
N LEU A 47 8.45 6.36 7.52
CA LEU A 47 9.68 5.60 7.32
C LEU A 47 9.87 4.53 8.39
N VAL A 48 9.40 4.80 9.59
CA VAL A 48 9.33 3.86 10.72
C VAL A 48 7.91 3.92 11.28
N SER A 49 7.24 2.78 11.35
CA SER A 49 5.91 2.66 11.92
C SER A 49 5.92 1.68 13.08
N PHE A 50 5.07 1.94 14.08
CA PHE A 50 4.93 1.08 15.25
C PHE A 50 3.54 0.47 15.26
N LYS A 51 3.48 -0.83 15.43
CA LYS A 51 2.22 -1.54 15.61
C LYS A 51 2.18 -2.18 16.98
N GLN A 52 1.18 -1.79 17.76
CA GLN A 52 0.92 -2.40 19.05
C GLN A 52 0.09 -3.67 18.87
N SER A 53 0.53 -4.77 19.44
CA SER A 53 -0.17 -6.04 19.49
C SER A 53 -0.34 -6.49 20.94
N LYS A 54 -1.02 -7.63 21.15
CA LYS A 54 -1.12 -8.25 22.47
C LYS A 54 0.23 -8.62 23.08
N ASP A 55 1.18 -8.93 22.20
CA ASP A 55 2.51 -9.46 22.56
C ASP A 55 3.59 -8.37 22.64
N GLY A 56 3.20 -7.11 22.42
CA GLY A 56 4.12 -5.97 22.50
C GLY A 56 4.04 -5.01 21.32
N VAL A 57 5.00 -4.11 21.23
CA VAL A 57 5.15 -3.13 20.15
C VAL A 57 6.15 -3.66 19.15
N MET A 58 5.75 -3.73 17.87
CA MET A 58 6.61 -4.11 16.77
C MET A 58 6.93 -2.86 15.94
N ALA A 59 8.20 -2.58 15.74
CA ALA A 59 8.66 -1.55 14.81
C ALA A 59 8.79 -2.15 13.40
N GLN A 60 8.28 -1.44 12.41
CA GLN A 60 8.43 -1.76 11.01
C GLN A 60 9.15 -0.61 10.31
N VAL A 61 10.27 -0.92 9.67
CA VAL A 61 11.12 0.06 8.98
C VAL A 61 11.02 -0.18 7.47
N VAL A 62 10.90 0.89 6.69
CA VAL A 62 10.85 0.76 5.22
C VAL A 62 12.10 0.06 4.67
N PRO A 63 11.96 -0.77 3.62
CA PRO A 63 13.10 -1.47 3.03
C PRO A 63 14.21 -0.52 2.56
N GLY A 64 15.47 -0.86 2.85
CA GLY A 64 16.61 -0.04 2.46
C GLY A 64 16.67 1.33 3.13
N PHE A 65 16.13 1.47 4.33
CA PHE A 65 16.02 2.74 5.07
C PHE A 65 17.28 3.60 5.00
N TYR A 66 18.45 3.04 5.31
CA TYR A 66 19.71 3.80 5.36
C TYR A 66 20.08 4.45 4.01
N HIS A 67 19.70 3.85 2.89
CA HIS A 67 20.09 4.31 1.55
C HIS A 67 18.94 4.97 0.79
N LEU A 68 17.69 4.66 1.14
CA LEU A 68 16.51 5.03 0.38
C LEU A 68 15.55 5.94 1.13
N LYS A 69 15.77 6.25 2.42
CA LYS A 69 14.84 7.04 3.23
C LYS A 69 14.41 8.37 2.55
N ASN A 70 15.35 9.05 1.90
CA ASN A 70 15.08 10.32 1.21
C ASN A 70 14.48 10.16 -0.19
N LYS A 71 14.14 8.93 -0.60
CA LYS A 71 13.54 8.61 -1.91
C LYS A 71 12.14 8.02 -1.80
N TYR A 72 11.63 7.87 -0.59
CA TYR A 72 10.26 7.43 -0.35
C TYR A 72 9.28 8.58 -0.50
N ASP A 73 8.21 8.35 -1.24
CA ASP A 73 7.01 9.18 -1.23
C ASP A 73 6.07 8.64 -0.14
N LEU A 74 5.91 9.35 0.96
CA LEU A 74 5.05 8.92 2.04
C LEU A 74 3.59 9.25 1.73
N LEU A 75 2.68 8.44 2.28
CA LEU A 75 1.24 8.55 2.03
C LEU A 75 0.69 9.95 2.34
N TRP A 76 1.08 10.49 3.49
CA TRP A 76 0.57 11.78 3.98
C TRP A 76 1.27 13.00 3.39
N ASP A 77 2.37 12.80 2.66
CA ASP A 77 3.07 13.88 1.94
C ASP A 77 2.44 14.15 0.57
N GLN A 78 1.62 13.24 0.07
CA GLN A 78 0.94 13.40 -1.21
C GLN A 78 -0.14 14.47 -1.13
N GLN A 79 -0.24 15.31 -2.18
CA GLN A 79 -1.26 16.35 -2.30
C GLN A 79 -2.68 15.79 -2.25
N ASN A 80 -2.90 14.64 -2.94
CA ASN A 80 -4.17 13.95 -3.04
C ASN A 80 -3.93 12.51 -3.53
N PRO A 81 -4.91 11.61 -3.42
CA PRO A 81 -4.76 10.21 -3.82
C PRO A 81 -4.87 9.96 -5.33
N THR A 82 -5.03 10.98 -6.19
CA THR A 82 -5.32 10.82 -7.62
C THR A 82 -4.29 9.95 -8.34
N GLY A 83 -2.99 10.15 -8.07
CA GLY A 83 -1.91 9.36 -8.68
C GLY A 83 -1.98 7.89 -8.28
N TYR A 84 -2.15 7.63 -7.01
CA TYR A 84 -2.33 6.30 -6.45
C TYR A 84 -3.57 5.60 -7.02
N LEU A 85 -4.71 6.29 -7.09
CA LEU A 85 -5.95 5.74 -7.65
C LEU A 85 -5.80 5.35 -9.13
N LYS A 86 -5.04 6.12 -9.92
CA LYS A 86 -4.72 5.76 -11.30
C LYS A 86 -3.92 4.46 -11.39
N ILE A 87 -2.93 4.27 -10.53
CA ILE A 87 -2.14 3.03 -10.46
C ILE A 87 -3.05 1.85 -10.10
N CYS A 88 -3.91 1.99 -9.10
CA CYS A 88 -4.87 0.96 -8.71
C CYS A 88 -5.83 0.61 -9.84
N ALA A 89 -6.32 1.60 -10.58
CA ALA A 89 -7.19 1.38 -11.73
C ALA A 89 -6.48 0.64 -12.88
N VAL A 90 -5.19 0.90 -13.11
CA VAL A 90 -4.39 0.13 -14.07
C VAL A 90 -4.24 -1.32 -13.62
N LEU A 91 -3.93 -1.56 -12.35
CA LEU A 91 -3.82 -2.91 -11.79
C LEU A 91 -5.15 -3.66 -11.82
N GLN A 92 -6.27 -2.95 -11.62
CA GLN A 92 -7.61 -3.54 -11.68
C GLN A 92 -7.92 -4.22 -13.01
N LYS A 93 -7.28 -3.84 -14.11
CA LYS A 93 -7.44 -4.50 -15.42
C LYS A 93 -6.93 -5.94 -15.44
N TYR A 94 -6.06 -6.29 -14.51
CA TYR A 94 -5.44 -7.62 -14.40
C TYR A 94 -5.99 -8.44 -13.23
N ILE A 95 -6.88 -7.86 -12.42
CA ILE A 95 -7.46 -8.47 -11.22
C ILE A 95 -8.96 -8.63 -11.44
N ASP A 96 -9.46 -9.86 -11.35
CA ASP A 96 -10.87 -10.19 -11.61
C ASP A 96 -11.79 -9.58 -10.57
N GLN A 97 -11.42 -9.69 -9.31
CA GLN A 97 -12.18 -9.11 -8.20
C GLN A 97 -11.85 -7.63 -8.01
N GLY A 98 -12.66 -6.94 -7.23
CA GLY A 98 -12.34 -5.59 -6.80
C GLY A 98 -11.06 -5.56 -5.96
N ILE A 99 -10.21 -4.58 -6.19
CA ILE A 99 -9.06 -4.29 -5.34
C ILE A 99 -9.56 -3.51 -4.13
N SER A 100 -9.09 -3.84 -2.93
CA SER A 100 -9.38 -3.06 -1.71
C SER A 100 -8.54 -1.77 -1.73
N VAL A 101 -9.11 -0.74 -2.35
CA VAL A 101 -8.45 0.56 -2.57
C VAL A 101 -8.91 1.55 -1.51
N ASN A 102 -7.98 2.11 -0.76
CA ASN A 102 -8.26 3.18 0.19
C ASN A 102 -8.05 4.54 -0.47
N THR A 103 -8.80 5.55 -0.04
CA THR A 103 -8.45 6.95 -0.28
C THR A 103 -7.87 7.54 0.99
N SER A 104 -6.87 8.39 0.83
CA SER A 104 -6.20 9.02 1.97
C SER A 104 -5.98 10.50 1.67
N TYR A 105 -6.45 11.34 2.57
CA TYR A 105 -6.37 12.79 2.44
C TYR A 105 -5.69 13.38 3.68
N ASN A 106 -4.70 14.24 3.45
CA ASN A 106 -4.11 15.06 4.48
C ASN A 106 -4.70 16.48 4.38
N PRO A 107 -5.56 16.91 5.33
CA PRO A 107 -6.16 18.25 5.30
C PRO A 107 -5.14 19.38 5.26
N GLU A 108 -3.95 19.19 5.84
CA GLU A 108 -2.88 20.18 5.85
C GLU A 108 -2.35 20.54 4.44
N LYS A 109 -2.61 19.68 3.45
CA LYS A 109 -2.23 19.93 2.05
C LYS A 109 -3.24 20.79 1.28
N PHE A 110 -4.35 21.18 1.91
CA PHE A 110 -5.41 21.96 1.30
C PHE A 110 -5.57 23.31 1.99
N GLU A 111 -6.12 24.28 1.26
CA GLU A 111 -6.45 25.58 1.81
C GLU A 111 -7.42 25.43 3.00
N GLU A 112 -7.27 26.26 4.00
CA GLU A 112 -8.05 26.26 5.25
C GLU A 112 -8.00 24.94 6.05
N GLY A 113 -7.07 24.02 5.74
CA GLY A 113 -6.98 22.71 6.42
C GLY A 113 -8.21 21.84 6.21
N LYS A 114 -8.88 21.96 5.08
CA LYS A 114 -10.09 21.19 4.73
C LYS A 114 -10.00 20.56 3.36
N VAL A 115 -10.36 19.30 3.27
CA VAL A 115 -10.42 18.58 1.99
C VAL A 115 -11.69 19.02 1.24
N PRO A 116 -11.58 19.64 0.05
CA PRO A 116 -12.75 20.03 -0.71
C PRO A 116 -13.55 18.82 -1.17
N MET A 117 -14.86 18.86 -1.03
CA MET A 117 -15.76 17.79 -1.52
C MET A 117 -15.61 17.59 -3.04
N SER A 118 -15.33 18.65 -3.79
CA SER A 118 -15.07 18.59 -5.22
C SER A 118 -13.85 17.72 -5.57
N GLN A 119 -12.81 17.74 -4.74
CA GLN A 119 -11.64 16.85 -4.91
C GLN A 119 -12.04 15.38 -4.71
N MET A 120 -12.76 15.09 -3.64
CA MET A 120 -13.21 13.72 -3.34
C MET A 120 -14.11 13.16 -4.45
N ILE A 121 -15.05 13.97 -4.96
CA ILE A 121 -15.92 13.58 -6.08
C ILE A 121 -15.10 13.37 -7.35
N THR A 122 -14.15 14.24 -7.64
CA THR A 122 -13.26 14.12 -8.80
C THR A 122 -12.45 12.83 -8.75
N ASP A 123 -11.89 12.50 -7.61
CA ASP A 123 -11.12 11.29 -7.40
C ASP A 123 -11.98 10.04 -7.60
N LEU A 124 -13.17 9.98 -6.99
CA LEU A 124 -14.11 8.88 -7.13
C LEU A 124 -14.53 8.67 -8.59
N VAL A 125 -14.95 9.74 -9.25
CA VAL A 125 -15.41 9.66 -10.66
C VAL A 125 -14.27 9.29 -11.59
N SER A 126 -13.07 9.83 -11.37
CA SER A 126 -11.89 9.51 -12.16
C SER A 126 -11.48 8.06 -11.98
N PHE A 127 -11.45 7.56 -10.74
CA PHE A 127 -11.16 6.17 -10.44
C PHE A 127 -12.11 5.21 -11.16
N TYR A 128 -13.42 5.49 -11.08
CA TYR A 128 -14.44 4.72 -11.81
C TYR A 128 -14.21 4.75 -13.33
N LYS A 129 -13.99 5.94 -13.91
CA LYS A 129 -13.74 6.11 -15.35
C LYS A 129 -12.48 5.38 -15.83
N TYR A 130 -11.46 5.27 -15.00
CA TYR A 130 -10.24 4.52 -15.32
C TYR A 130 -10.40 2.99 -15.17
N GLY A 131 -11.54 2.53 -14.64
CA GLY A 131 -11.86 1.10 -14.52
C GLY A 131 -11.70 0.54 -13.11
N GLY A 132 -11.56 1.37 -12.09
CA GLY A 132 -11.63 0.96 -10.71
C GLY A 132 -13.02 0.41 -10.37
N LYS A 133 -13.09 -0.64 -9.55
CA LYS A 133 -14.35 -1.33 -9.26
C LYS A 133 -14.94 -0.94 -7.91
N GLN A 134 -14.11 -0.69 -6.90
CA GLN A 134 -14.56 -0.36 -5.55
C GLN A 134 -13.52 0.46 -4.79
N LEU A 135 -14.01 1.27 -3.86
CA LEU A 135 -13.22 1.87 -2.78
C LEU A 135 -13.51 1.13 -1.48
N TYR A 136 -12.57 1.17 -0.53
CA TYR A 136 -12.69 0.47 0.74
C TYR A 136 -12.78 1.45 1.91
N TYR A 137 -11.66 1.99 2.38
CA TYR A 137 -11.65 3.01 3.42
C TYR A 137 -11.37 4.40 2.85
N ASN A 138 -11.93 5.40 3.52
CA ASN A 138 -11.55 6.79 3.33
C ASN A 138 -10.85 7.28 4.60
N ASN A 139 -9.53 7.48 4.51
CA ASN A 139 -8.70 7.89 5.62
C ASN A 139 -8.47 9.40 5.56
N THR A 140 -8.47 10.02 6.72
CA THR A 140 -8.09 11.43 6.86
C THR A 140 -6.97 11.51 7.89
N PHE A 141 -5.91 12.22 7.56
CA PHE A 141 -4.81 12.46 8.49
C PHE A 141 -5.30 13.37 9.62
N ASP A 142 -5.12 12.94 10.85
CA ASP A 142 -5.49 13.66 12.07
C ASP A 142 -4.30 13.89 13.00
N GLY A 143 -3.08 13.51 12.55
CA GLY A 143 -1.87 13.61 13.34
C GLY A 143 -1.73 12.54 14.43
N SER A 144 -2.72 11.65 14.60
CA SER A 144 -2.66 10.59 15.58
C SER A 144 -1.93 9.36 15.05
N GLY A 145 -1.14 8.72 15.89
CA GLY A 145 -0.55 7.41 15.62
C GLY A 145 0.71 7.39 14.74
N GLU A 146 1.21 8.55 14.33
CA GLU A 146 2.46 8.65 13.58
C GLU A 146 3.51 9.40 14.41
N HIS A 147 4.48 8.66 14.94
CA HIS A 147 5.68 9.29 15.50
C HIS A 147 6.51 9.83 14.34
N ARG A 148 6.71 11.15 14.31
CA ARG A 148 7.67 11.80 13.42
C ARG A 148 9.08 11.33 13.80
N GLU A 149 9.99 11.29 12.83
CA GLU A 149 11.40 10.86 13.01
C GLU A 149 12.14 11.56 14.19
N GLU A 150 11.65 12.69 14.65
CA GLU A 150 12.26 13.49 15.73
C GLU A 150 12.17 12.80 17.12
N GLU A 151 11.28 11.80 17.30
CA GLU A 151 11.16 11.04 18.54
C GLU A 151 11.68 9.60 18.42
N ALA A 152 12.28 9.22 17.30
CA ALA A 152 12.93 7.93 17.18
C ALA A 152 14.10 7.86 18.16
N VAL A 153 13.94 7.05 19.20
CA VAL A 153 15.05 6.71 20.11
C VAL A 153 16.24 6.30 19.25
N PRO A 154 17.43 6.88 19.44
CA PRO A 154 18.59 6.49 18.66
C PRO A 154 18.85 5.00 18.88
N MET A 155 18.51 4.18 17.92
CA MET A 155 18.92 2.80 17.90
C MET A 155 20.45 2.79 17.82
N ALA A 156 21.09 2.19 18.82
CA ALA A 156 22.51 1.97 18.76
C ALA A 156 22.87 1.29 17.41
N PRO A 157 23.99 1.66 16.80
CA PRO A 157 24.42 1.00 15.56
C PRO A 157 24.44 -0.50 15.78
N ILE A 158 23.64 -1.22 14.99
CA ILE A 158 23.72 -2.69 14.95
C ILE A 158 25.06 -2.99 14.29
N ASP A 159 25.94 -3.57 15.06
CA ASP A 159 27.25 -4.04 14.56
C ASP A 159 26.94 -5.25 13.68
N ASP A 160 26.95 -5.06 12.35
CA ASP A 160 26.62 -6.09 11.37
C ASP A 160 27.63 -7.26 11.37
N GLU A 161 28.73 -7.13 12.10
CA GLU A 161 29.77 -8.19 12.19
C GLU A 161 29.42 -9.33 13.17
N ASN A 162 28.37 -9.20 14.01
CA ASN A 162 28.01 -10.19 15.03
C ASN A 162 26.56 -10.64 14.98
N CYS A 163 25.91 -10.67 13.83
CA CYS A 163 24.56 -11.21 13.74
C CYS A 163 24.58 -12.75 13.63
N GLU A 164 24.54 -13.45 14.76
CA GLU A 164 24.49 -14.93 14.83
C GLU A 164 23.20 -15.53 14.24
N SER A 165 22.19 -14.73 13.91
CA SER A 165 20.92 -15.21 13.34
C SER A 165 20.92 -15.38 11.81
N CYS A 166 22.01 -15.06 11.12
CA CYS A 166 22.14 -15.21 9.67
C CYS A 166 22.91 -16.47 9.23
N VAL A 167 23.15 -17.41 10.14
CA VAL A 167 23.79 -18.68 9.80
C VAL A 167 22.71 -19.77 9.72
N ILE A 168 22.22 -20.02 8.51
CA ILE A 168 21.58 -21.28 8.09
C ILE A 168 22.38 -21.80 6.90
#